data_7c61368f3f1c7ca2012250dbb2e0fa16
#
_entry.id   7c61368f3f1c7ca2012250dbb2e0fa16
#
_cell.length_a   1.000
_cell.length_b   1.000
_cell.length_c   1.000
_cell.angle_alpha   90.00
_cell.angle_beta   90.00
_cell.angle_gamma   90.00
#
_symmetry.space_group_name_H-M   'P 1'
#
loop_
_entity.id
_entity.type
_entity.pdbx_description
1 polymer ?
#
loop_
_entity_poly.entity_id
_entity_poly.type
_entity_poly.pdbx_seq_one_letter_code
_entity_poly.pdbx_strand_id
1 'polypeptide(L)'
;MLKSDVIYLAMRQGGEEIDRVETTGPGTLDFLPNRTGQVKRNLKGDQIWITYGSGNRIDRFRSVNAVTRTEMQPPRITQSKEILAFFDANSVLTRLEQNTDFRYEEGDRRANARKATMEQATNLLTLDGAASTSDPSGKVNADKITLDQKTGSYTAEGNVSTTRQPSRKGGASSAMLSNDEIMQATARKMTSTDDNQKIHYEGDAKAWQGANRVSADSLDIDQSTHLMRAHGKVETQFFDKNTKTGPAISTTVRAADLEYSSDTRIAHYTGGVHLERPALVVDSKELRAYLKNSDSDSSLDKAFADGAVKLVSTTTEKGKGKRIRTGTSEHAEYLDRK
;
A
#
# COMPACT_ATOMS: atom_id res chain seq x y z
N MET A 1 37.76 -3.65 3.02
CA MET A 1 38.82 -3.75 4.05
C MET A 1 38.17 -4.20 5.35
N LEU A 2 38.61 -5.35 5.88
CA LEU A 2 38.15 -5.90 7.17
C LEU A 2 39.03 -5.36 8.31
N LYS A 3 38.42 -4.96 9.42
CA LYS A 3 39.10 -4.50 10.64
C LYS A 3 38.44 -5.12 11.86
N SER A 4 39.24 -5.63 12.78
CA SER A 4 38.84 -6.15 14.10
C SER A 4 40.09 -6.25 14.95
N ASP A 5 39.96 -6.40 16.25
CA ASP A 5 41.12 -6.60 17.17
C ASP A 5 41.85 -7.92 16.84
N VAL A 6 41.12 -8.97 16.51
CA VAL A 6 41.69 -10.26 16.12
C VAL A 6 40.96 -10.79 14.88
N ILE A 7 41.73 -11.14 13.86
CA ILE A 7 41.27 -11.77 12.64
C ILE A 7 41.94 -13.16 12.54
N TYR A 8 41.12 -14.18 12.40
CA TYR A 8 41.56 -15.55 12.14
C TYR A 8 41.48 -15.88 10.66
N LEU A 9 42.54 -16.42 10.10
CA LEU A 9 42.63 -16.89 8.74
C LEU A 9 42.85 -18.42 8.74
N ALA A 10 41.93 -19.16 8.16
CA ALA A 10 42.10 -20.61 7.90
C ALA A 10 42.45 -20.84 6.45
N MET A 11 43.50 -21.69 6.23
CA MET A 11 43.91 -22.13 4.88
C MET A 11 43.37 -23.53 4.64
N ARG A 12 43.11 -23.86 3.37
CA ARG A 12 42.79 -25.22 2.93
C ARG A 12 44.02 -26.12 3.03
N GLN A 13 43.77 -27.43 2.97
CA GLN A 13 44.86 -28.41 2.90
C GLN A 13 45.75 -28.11 1.68
N GLY A 14 47.05 -27.97 1.90
CA GLY A 14 48.03 -27.52 0.89
C GLY A 14 48.51 -26.08 1.07
N GLY A 15 47.80 -25.23 1.81
CA GLY A 15 48.24 -23.89 2.22
C GLY A 15 48.20 -22.80 1.14
N GLU A 16 47.71 -23.10 -0.07
CA GLU A 16 47.66 -22.15 -1.19
C GLU A 16 46.34 -21.35 -1.27
N GLU A 17 45.26 -21.92 -0.78
CA GLU A 17 43.94 -21.32 -0.82
C GLU A 17 43.38 -21.01 0.56
N ILE A 18 42.68 -19.90 0.68
CA ILE A 18 41.96 -19.51 1.87
C ILE A 18 40.70 -20.36 1.97
N ASP A 19 40.39 -20.91 3.16
CA ASP A 19 39.13 -21.54 3.49
C ASP A 19 38.16 -20.51 4.01
N ARG A 20 38.57 -19.78 5.07
CA ARG A 20 37.75 -18.72 5.66
C ARG A 20 38.58 -17.65 6.37
N VAL A 21 37.97 -16.48 6.47
CA VAL A 21 38.42 -15.37 7.31
C VAL A 21 37.31 -15.05 8.30
N GLU A 22 37.65 -14.94 9.57
CA GLU A 22 36.66 -14.61 10.61
C GLU A 22 37.24 -13.66 11.65
N THR A 23 36.35 -12.83 12.24
CA THR A 23 36.70 -12.04 13.41
C THR A 23 36.30 -12.79 14.67
N THR A 24 37.11 -12.72 15.76
CA THR A 24 36.78 -13.38 17.03
C THR A 24 35.92 -12.48 17.93
N GLY A 25 35.69 -11.24 17.52
CA GLY A 25 34.87 -10.24 18.21
C GLY A 25 34.34 -9.21 17.22
N PRO A 26 33.87 -8.05 17.69
CA PRO A 26 33.32 -7.02 16.85
C PRO A 26 34.25 -6.60 15.73
N GLY A 27 33.70 -6.42 14.52
CA GLY A 27 34.45 -6.05 13.35
C GLY A 27 33.71 -5.06 12.45
N THR A 28 34.48 -4.44 11.55
CA THR A 28 33.96 -3.57 10.51
C THR A 28 34.46 -4.03 9.16
N LEU A 29 33.59 -3.98 8.15
CA LEU A 29 33.93 -4.29 6.75
C LEU A 29 33.57 -3.09 5.87
N ASP A 30 34.58 -2.49 5.24
CA ASP A 30 34.42 -1.43 4.26
C ASP A 30 34.38 -2.03 2.87
N PHE A 31 33.28 -1.82 2.16
CA PHE A 31 33.12 -2.10 0.73
C PHE A 31 33.44 -0.85 -0.05
N LEU A 32 34.60 -0.83 -0.68
CA LEU A 32 35.06 0.28 -1.49
C LEU A 32 34.45 0.24 -2.89
N PRO A 33 34.11 1.40 -3.49
CA PRO A 33 33.64 1.44 -4.87
C PRO A 33 34.73 0.87 -5.82
N ASN A 34 34.33 -0.01 -6.70
CA ASN A 34 35.20 -0.55 -7.76
C ASN A 34 34.67 -0.23 -9.16
N ARG A 35 33.56 0.51 -9.28
CA ARG A 35 32.94 0.98 -10.51
C ARG A 35 32.39 2.40 -10.32
N THR A 36 32.35 3.18 -11.41
CA THR A 36 31.73 4.50 -11.42
C THR A 36 30.27 4.43 -10.97
N GLY A 37 29.83 5.33 -10.10
CA GLY A 37 28.48 5.39 -9.56
C GLY A 37 28.22 4.50 -8.35
N GLN A 38 29.16 3.64 -7.95
CA GLN A 38 29.04 2.94 -6.67
C GLN A 38 29.42 3.86 -5.51
N VAL A 39 28.68 3.73 -4.41
CA VAL A 39 28.96 4.44 -3.17
C VAL A 39 29.56 3.49 -2.14
N LYS A 40 30.45 4.01 -1.32
CA LYS A 40 31.06 3.26 -0.24
C LYS A 40 30.00 2.78 0.74
N ARG A 41 30.16 1.54 1.22
CA ARG A 41 29.31 0.91 2.23
C ARG A 41 30.18 0.44 3.37
N ASN A 42 29.70 0.63 4.58
CA ASN A 42 30.31 0.12 5.79
C ASN A 42 29.36 -0.88 6.43
N LEU A 43 29.89 -1.99 6.92
CA LEU A 43 29.18 -2.95 7.74
C LEU A 43 29.88 -3.03 9.08
N LYS A 44 29.12 -3.02 10.16
CA LYS A 44 29.56 -3.34 11.52
C LYS A 44 28.79 -4.55 12.01
N GLY A 45 29.47 -5.46 12.72
CA GLY A 45 28.84 -6.62 13.33
C GLY A 45 29.66 -7.14 14.51
N ASP A 46 28.99 -7.92 15.37
CA ASP A 46 29.65 -8.52 16.55
C ASP A 46 30.65 -9.61 16.15
N GLN A 47 30.38 -10.25 15.01
CA GLN A 47 31.29 -11.22 14.40
C GLN A 47 31.05 -11.28 12.91
N ILE A 48 32.13 -11.47 12.12
CA ILE A 48 32.11 -11.50 10.66
C ILE A 48 32.82 -12.76 10.18
N TRP A 49 32.21 -13.48 9.24
CA TRP A 49 32.77 -14.64 8.56
C TRP A 49 32.71 -14.43 7.05
N ILE A 50 33.82 -14.74 6.39
CA ILE A 50 33.94 -14.77 4.93
C ILE A 50 34.47 -16.15 4.55
N THR A 51 33.67 -16.94 3.84
CA THR A 51 34.08 -18.24 3.30
C THR A 51 34.47 -18.10 1.84
N TYR A 52 35.49 -18.85 1.42
CA TYR A 52 36.03 -18.80 0.10
C TYR A 52 35.86 -20.15 -0.62
N GLY A 53 35.53 -20.10 -1.89
CA GLY A 53 35.58 -21.22 -2.84
C GLY A 53 36.96 -21.36 -3.46
N SER A 54 37.11 -22.23 -4.50
CA SER A 54 38.34 -22.43 -5.23
C SER A 54 38.82 -21.13 -5.87
N GLY A 55 40.17 -20.96 -5.92
CA GLY A 55 40.81 -19.76 -6.46
C GLY A 55 40.63 -18.52 -5.59
N ASN A 56 40.42 -18.70 -4.27
CA ASN A 56 40.21 -17.63 -3.31
C ASN A 56 39.03 -16.70 -3.66
N ARG A 57 38.00 -17.24 -4.32
CA ARG A 57 36.79 -16.49 -4.65
C ARG A 57 35.83 -16.49 -3.46
N ILE A 58 35.21 -15.35 -3.16
CA ILE A 58 34.23 -15.26 -2.08
C ILE A 58 33.03 -16.13 -2.46
N ASP A 59 32.64 -17.07 -1.58
CA ASP A 59 31.47 -17.92 -1.70
C ASP A 59 30.32 -17.39 -0.83
N ARG A 60 30.62 -17.06 0.42
CA ARG A 60 29.63 -16.60 1.38
C ARG A 60 30.19 -15.57 2.34
N PHE A 61 29.33 -14.65 2.73
CA PHE A 61 29.56 -13.71 3.81
C PHE A 61 28.47 -13.87 4.86
N ARG A 62 28.83 -13.80 6.11
CA ARG A 62 27.91 -13.82 7.26
C ARG A 62 28.35 -12.81 8.32
N SER A 63 27.39 -12.12 8.95
CA SER A 63 27.65 -11.32 10.13
C SER A 63 26.47 -11.36 11.07
N VAL A 64 26.71 -11.26 12.39
CA VAL A 64 25.68 -11.21 13.43
C VAL A 64 25.58 -9.81 14.02
N ASN A 65 24.36 -9.42 14.45
CA ASN A 65 24.01 -8.08 14.93
C ASN A 65 24.53 -6.99 13.97
N ALA A 66 24.23 -7.21 12.68
CA ALA A 66 24.81 -6.44 11.60
C ALA A 66 24.07 -5.11 11.40
N VAL A 67 24.86 -4.04 11.25
CA VAL A 67 24.42 -2.72 10.82
C VAL A 67 25.19 -2.34 9.56
N THR A 68 24.49 -2.05 8.46
CA THR A 68 25.11 -1.52 7.25
C THR A 68 24.80 -0.04 7.09
N ARG A 69 25.76 0.72 6.57
CA ARG A 69 25.60 2.14 6.25
C ARG A 69 26.19 2.45 4.89
N THR A 70 25.43 3.11 4.04
CA THR A 70 25.88 3.59 2.73
C THR A 70 26.26 5.08 2.85
N GLU A 71 27.43 5.47 2.33
CA GLU A 71 27.87 6.88 2.32
C GLU A 71 27.17 7.62 1.18
N MET A 72 25.93 8.06 1.43
CA MET A 72 25.11 8.90 0.57
C MET A 72 24.27 9.86 1.43
N GLN A 73 23.63 10.85 0.83
CA GLN A 73 22.77 11.82 1.52
C GLN A 73 21.33 11.73 1.00
N PRO A 74 20.36 11.37 1.84
CA PRO A 74 20.50 10.84 3.20
C PRO A 74 21.17 9.46 3.23
N PRO A 75 21.81 9.06 4.34
CA PRO A 75 22.44 7.76 4.44
C PRO A 75 21.37 6.65 4.45
N ARG A 76 21.67 5.55 3.74
CA ARG A 76 20.89 4.32 3.81
C ARG A 76 21.46 3.42 4.89
N ILE A 77 20.63 3.06 5.88
CA ILE A 77 21.03 2.22 7.01
C ILE A 77 20.15 0.98 7.02
N THR A 78 20.74 -0.20 7.16
CA THR A 78 19.98 -1.42 7.48
C THR A 78 20.53 -2.07 8.74
N GLN A 79 19.66 -2.76 9.46
CA GLN A 79 20.00 -3.50 10.67
C GLN A 79 19.27 -4.84 10.69
N SER A 80 19.96 -5.89 11.15
CA SER A 80 19.34 -7.20 11.40
C SER A 80 20.19 -8.01 12.41
N LYS A 81 19.60 -9.06 13.00
CA LYS A 81 20.35 -9.97 13.87
C LYS A 81 21.38 -10.78 13.10
N GLU A 82 21.12 -11.06 11.83
CA GLU A 82 22.03 -11.78 10.94
C GLU A 82 21.91 -11.26 9.53
N ILE A 83 23.05 -11.11 8.87
CA ILE A 83 23.16 -10.86 7.44
C ILE A 83 23.92 -12.01 6.79
N LEU A 84 23.39 -12.52 5.67
CA LEU A 84 23.99 -13.54 4.82
C LEU A 84 24.06 -13.02 3.38
N ALA A 85 25.23 -13.10 2.76
CA ALA A 85 25.39 -12.80 1.35
C ALA A 85 25.95 -14.01 0.64
N PHE A 86 25.39 -14.35 -0.51
CA PHE A 86 25.75 -15.49 -1.34
C PHE A 86 26.31 -14.98 -2.66
N PHE A 87 27.38 -15.60 -3.12
CA PHE A 87 28.09 -15.18 -4.31
C PHE A 87 28.17 -16.35 -5.31
N ASP A 88 28.27 -16.02 -6.59
CA ASP A 88 28.55 -17.02 -7.64
C ASP A 88 30.03 -17.33 -7.76
N ALA A 89 30.38 -18.21 -8.72
CA ALA A 89 31.77 -18.62 -9.01
C ALA A 89 32.67 -17.45 -9.44
N ASN A 90 32.16 -16.29 -9.76
CA ASN A 90 32.90 -15.08 -10.11
C ASN A 90 32.95 -14.05 -8.95
N SER A 91 32.53 -14.44 -7.74
CA SER A 91 32.39 -13.56 -6.59
C SER A 91 31.39 -12.38 -6.82
N VAL A 92 30.37 -12.61 -7.68
CA VAL A 92 29.27 -11.66 -7.87
C VAL A 92 28.16 -12.01 -6.88
N LEU A 93 27.66 -11.00 -6.15
CA LEU A 93 26.54 -11.17 -5.22
C LEU A 93 25.31 -11.66 -5.97
N THR A 94 24.73 -12.78 -5.56
CA THR A 94 23.52 -13.36 -6.14
C THR A 94 22.31 -13.14 -5.24
N ARG A 95 22.50 -13.26 -3.92
CA ARG A 95 21.43 -13.11 -2.93
C ARG A 95 21.95 -12.52 -1.63
N LEU A 96 21.18 -11.62 -1.07
CA LEU A 96 21.40 -11.03 0.26
C LEU A 96 20.20 -11.31 1.15
N GLU A 97 20.44 -11.86 2.32
CA GLU A 97 19.43 -12.09 3.35
C GLU A 97 19.76 -11.30 4.61
N GLN A 98 18.76 -10.68 5.18
CA GLN A 98 18.83 -10.05 6.49
C GLN A 98 17.76 -10.68 7.37
N ASN A 99 18.17 -11.50 8.31
CA ASN A 99 17.32 -12.35 9.11
C ASN A 99 17.10 -11.75 10.51
N THR A 100 15.89 -11.85 11.00
CA THR A 100 15.45 -11.45 12.34
C THR A 100 15.61 -9.95 12.59
N ASP A 101 14.50 -9.28 12.85
CA ASP A 101 14.41 -7.85 13.16
C ASP A 101 15.03 -6.95 12.07
N PHE A 102 14.74 -7.23 10.80
CA PHE A 102 15.16 -6.34 9.72
C PHE A 102 14.56 -4.95 9.89
N ARG A 103 15.42 -3.94 9.79
CA ARG A 103 15.06 -2.52 9.78
C ARG A 103 15.83 -1.80 8.68
N TYR A 104 15.17 -0.87 8.04
CA TYR A 104 15.72 -0.01 6.99
C TYR A 104 15.34 1.44 7.25
N GLU A 105 16.29 2.33 7.04
CA GLU A 105 16.11 3.77 7.12
C GLU A 105 16.87 4.49 6.02
N GLU A 106 16.20 5.46 5.35
CA GLU A 106 16.79 6.38 4.37
C GLU A 106 15.99 7.69 4.37
N GLY A 107 16.49 8.74 5.03
CA GLY A 107 15.73 9.96 5.25
C GLY A 107 14.43 9.69 6.02
N ASP A 108 13.30 9.99 5.40
CA ASP A 108 11.97 9.74 5.97
C ASP A 108 11.40 8.37 5.60
N ARG A 109 12.10 7.59 4.77
CA ARG A 109 11.69 6.23 4.40
C ARG A 109 12.08 5.23 5.46
N ARG A 110 11.17 4.36 5.82
CA ARG A 110 11.36 3.28 6.78
C ARG A 110 10.82 1.97 6.22
N ALA A 111 11.50 0.86 6.54
CA ALA A 111 10.92 -0.47 6.35
C ALA A 111 11.33 -1.37 7.51
N ASN A 112 10.47 -2.31 7.86
CA ASN A 112 10.79 -3.37 8.81
C ASN A 112 10.08 -4.67 8.43
N ALA A 113 10.70 -5.78 8.80
CA ALA A 113 10.15 -7.13 8.64
C ALA A 113 10.89 -8.10 9.56
N ARG A 114 10.39 -9.32 9.69
CA ARG A 114 11.17 -10.38 10.32
C ARG A 114 12.39 -10.74 9.48
N LYS A 115 12.24 -10.80 8.16
CA LYS A 115 13.30 -11.11 7.18
C LYS A 115 13.20 -10.20 5.96
N ALA A 116 14.35 -9.79 5.43
CA ALA A 116 14.47 -9.20 4.10
C ALA A 116 15.37 -10.05 3.21
N THR A 117 14.95 -10.29 1.98
CA THR A 117 15.72 -11.03 0.97
C THR A 117 15.79 -10.22 -0.32
N MET A 118 16.99 -10.03 -0.83
CA MET A 118 17.23 -9.42 -2.14
C MET A 118 17.80 -10.47 -3.08
N GLU A 119 17.14 -10.69 -4.19
CA GLU A 119 17.57 -11.57 -5.28
C GLU A 119 18.10 -10.69 -6.43
N GLN A 120 19.41 -10.82 -6.71
CA GLN A 120 20.07 -9.97 -7.70
C GLN A 120 19.60 -10.25 -9.14
N ALA A 121 19.35 -11.52 -9.47
CA ALA A 121 18.94 -11.92 -10.81
C ALA A 121 17.57 -11.36 -11.23
N THR A 122 16.66 -11.23 -10.29
CA THR A 122 15.28 -10.74 -10.51
C THR A 122 15.09 -9.29 -10.11
N ASN A 123 16.06 -8.68 -9.42
CA ASN A 123 15.97 -7.38 -8.76
C ASN A 123 14.81 -7.28 -7.74
N LEU A 124 14.38 -8.41 -7.19
CA LEU A 124 13.31 -8.45 -6.21
C LEU A 124 13.86 -8.28 -4.79
N LEU A 125 13.27 -7.34 -4.06
CA LEU A 125 13.41 -7.22 -2.61
C LEU A 125 12.13 -7.72 -1.97
N THR A 126 12.24 -8.76 -1.15
CA THR A 126 11.12 -9.33 -0.39
C THR A 126 11.29 -9.03 1.09
N LEU A 127 10.28 -8.46 1.70
CA LEU A 127 10.10 -8.29 3.15
C LEU A 127 9.08 -9.33 3.62
N ASP A 128 9.46 -10.20 4.54
CA ASP A 128 8.63 -11.31 5.01
C ASP A 128 8.47 -11.29 6.53
N GLY A 129 7.22 -11.50 6.97
CA GLY A 129 6.82 -11.57 8.36
C GLY A 129 6.61 -10.19 9.00
N ALA A 130 5.34 -9.79 9.14
CA ALA A 130 4.91 -8.49 9.65
C ALA A 130 5.62 -7.33 8.95
N ALA A 131 5.63 -7.40 7.60
CA ALA A 131 6.30 -6.42 6.77
C ALA A 131 5.61 -5.06 6.84
N SER A 132 6.40 -4.00 6.93
CA SER A 132 5.90 -2.63 6.92
C SER A 132 6.85 -1.73 6.14
N THR A 133 6.29 -0.84 5.35
CA THR A 133 7.00 0.26 4.68
C THR A 133 6.29 1.57 4.94
N SER A 134 7.04 2.66 5.08
CA SER A 134 6.48 3.99 5.25
C SER A 134 7.38 5.06 4.65
N ASP A 135 6.75 6.11 4.16
CA ASP A 135 7.37 7.36 3.70
C ASP A 135 6.43 8.54 4.03
N PRO A 136 6.75 9.80 3.65
CA PRO A 136 5.89 10.94 3.89
C PRO A 136 4.50 10.85 3.23
N SER A 137 4.33 10.01 2.20
CA SER A 137 3.04 9.82 1.51
C SER A 137 2.12 8.82 2.20
N GLY A 138 2.68 7.91 3.03
CA GLY A 138 1.87 6.94 3.74
C GLY A 138 2.62 5.74 4.31
N LYS A 139 1.84 4.73 4.64
CA LYS A 139 2.32 3.48 5.23
C LYS A 139 1.58 2.28 4.66
N VAL A 140 2.32 1.20 4.42
CA VAL A 140 1.78 -0.13 4.04
C VAL A 140 2.24 -1.15 5.07
N ASN A 141 1.31 -1.97 5.57
CA ASN A 141 1.60 -3.15 6.38
C ASN A 141 1.01 -4.37 5.68
N ALA A 142 1.70 -5.51 5.77
CA ALA A 142 1.25 -6.80 5.22
C ALA A 142 2.01 -7.95 5.88
N ASP A 143 1.62 -9.19 5.60
CA ASP A 143 2.42 -10.34 6.01
C ASP A 143 3.71 -10.41 5.18
N LYS A 144 3.61 -10.05 3.88
CA LYS A 144 4.73 -10.02 2.94
C LYS A 144 4.61 -8.83 2.00
N ILE A 145 5.74 -8.17 1.71
CA ILE A 145 5.86 -7.12 0.68
C ILE A 145 7.00 -7.50 -0.28
N THR A 146 6.75 -7.48 -1.58
CA THR A 146 7.74 -7.69 -2.63
C THR A 146 7.85 -6.44 -3.49
N LEU A 147 9.05 -5.90 -3.62
CA LEU A 147 9.38 -4.73 -4.44
C LEU A 147 10.25 -5.16 -5.62
N ASP A 148 9.82 -4.84 -6.82
CA ASP A 148 10.67 -4.90 -8.01
C ASP A 148 11.48 -3.59 -8.10
N GLN A 149 12.78 -3.68 -7.82
CA GLN A 149 13.67 -2.52 -7.81
C GLN A 149 13.95 -1.94 -9.21
N LYS A 150 13.62 -2.69 -10.26
CA LYS A 150 13.79 -2.25 -11.65
C LYS A 150 12.61 -1.40 -12.12
N THR A 151 11.39 -1.79 -11.77
CA THR A 151 10.15 -1.12 -12.21
C THR A 151 9.58 -0.18 -11.15
N GLY A 152 10.01 -0.32 -9.88
CA GLY A 152 9.42 0.40 -8.74
C GLY A 152 8.06 -0.15 -8.31
N SER A 153 7.51 -1.15 -9.03
CA SER A 153 6.25 -1.77 -8.66
C SER A 153 6.40 -2.63 -7.41
N TYR A 154 5.36 -2.71 -6.59
CA TYR A 154 5.36 -3.58 -5.43
C TYR A 154 4.02 -4.27 -5.19
N THR A 155 4.09 -5.41 -4.53
CA THR A 155 2.95 -6.22 -4.13
C THR A 155 2.99 -6.43 -2.62
N ALA A 156 1.86 -6.23 -1.95
CA ALA A 156 1.66 -6.56 -0.54
C ALA A 156 0.63 -7.68 -0.43
N GLU A 157 0.92 -8.72 0.35
CA GLU A 157 0.10 -9.94 0.48
C GLU A 157 -0.12 -10.29 1.95
N GLY A 158 -1.34 -10.72 2.27
CA GLY A 158 -1.77 -11.13 3.61
C GLY A 158 -1.96 -9.94 4.55
N ASN A 159 -3.17 -9.80 5.11
CA ASN A 159 -3.52 -8.77 6.11
C ASN A 159 -3.09 -7.35 5.70
N VAL A 160 -3.29 -7.01 4.42
CA VAL A 160 -2.86 -5.72 3.89
C VAL A 160 -3.63 -4.59 4.56
N SER A 161 -2.90 -3.60 5.05
CA SER A 161 -3.43 -2.35 5.60
C SER A 161 -2.59 -1.18 5.09
N THR A 162 -3.23 -0.21 4.49
CA THR A 162 -2.59 0.98 3.96
C THR A 162 -3.15 2.23 4.62
N THR A 163 -2.27 3.21 4.84
CA THR A 163 -2.63 4.55 5.27
C THR A 163 -1.98 5.53 4.32
N ARG A 164 -2.75 6.46 3.77
CA ARG A 164 -2.28 7.48 2.85
C ARG A 164 -2.51 8.85 3.43
N GLN A 165 -1.45 9.65 3.43
CA GLN A 165 -1.51 11.03 3.88
C GLN A 165 -2.18 11.92 2.82
N PRO A 166 -2.88 13.00 3.23
CA PRO A 166 -3.42 13.99 2.31
C PRO A 166 -2.32 14.59 1.43
N SER A 167 -2.60 14.74 0.13
CA SER A 167 -1.66 15.44 -0.75
C SER A 167 -1.75 16.96 -0.51
N ARG A 168 -0.69 17.59 -0.01
CA ARG A 168 -0.59 19.05 0.18
C ARG A 168 -0.51 19.84 -1.14
N LYS A 169 -0.41 19.18 -2.28
CA LYS A 169 -0.41 19.81 -3.60
C LYS A 169 -1.66 19.38 -4.33
N GLY A 170 -2.66 20.27 -4.40
CA GLY A 170 -3.86 20.29 -5.22
C GLY A 170 -4.06 19.27 -6.34
N GLY A 171 -3.76 18.01 -6.11
CA GLY A 171 -4.18 16.90 -6.96
C GLY A 171 -5.65 16.66 -6.68
N ALA A 172 -6.46 16.51 -7.74
CA ALA A 172 -7.87 16.16 -7.62
C ALA A 172 -7.98 14.89 -6.78
N SER A 173 -8.55 14.98 -5.59
CA SER A 173 -8.89 13.81 -4.81
C SER A 173 -10.25 13.34 -5.20
N SER A 174 -10.49 12.08 -5.03
CA SER A 174 -11.81 11.54 -5.20
C SER A 174 -12.73 12.17 -4.13
N ALA A 175 -13.85 12.79 -4.53
CA ALA A 175 -14.82 13.37 -3.61
C ALA A 175 -15.52 12.29 -2.76
N MET A 176 -15.38 11.02 -3.10
CA MET A 176 -15.73 9.90 -2.24
C MET A 176 -14.73 9.77 -1.09
N LEU A 177 -13.50 10.23 -1.33
CA LEU A 177 -12.38 10.29 -0.42
C LEU A 177 -11.75 11.68 -0.56
N SER A 178 -12.01 12.60 0.36
CA SER A 178 -11.58 14.00 0.36
C SER A 178 -10.05 14.17 0.41
N ASN A 179 -9.48 15.24 -0.15
CA ASN A 179 -8.03 15.52 -0.14
C ASN A 179 -7.46 15.87 1.23
N ASP A 180 -8.32 16.25 2.17
CA ASP A 180 -7.92 16.86 3.44
C ASP A 180 -7.84 15.86 4.59
N GLU A 181 -8.27 14.61 4.38
CA GLU A 181 -8.29 13.59 5.41
C GLU A 181 -7.43 12.39 5.02
N ILE A 182 -6.94 11.66 6.02
CA ILE A 182 -6.19 10.42 5.83
C ILE A 182 -7.10 9.37 5.22
N MET A 183 -6.68 8.76 4.10
CA MET A 183 -7.31 7.58 3.54
C MET A 183 -6.71 6.32 4.13
N GLN A 184 -7.55 5.37 4.50
CA GLN A 184 -7.16 4.04 4.92
C GLN A 184 -7.78 3.00 4.00
N ALA A 185 -7.06 1.90 3.74
CA ALA A 185 -7.62 0.77 3.04
C ALA A 185 -7.09 -0.56 3.59
N THR A 186 -7.90 -1.62 3.43
CA THR A 186 -7.53 -3.00 3.76
C THR A 186 -7.93 -3.94 2.63
N ALA A 187 -7.16 -5.02 2.43
CA ALA A 187 -7.44 -6.07 1.46
C ALA A 187 -6.65 -7.34 1.81
N ARG A 188 -6.84 -8.42 1.07
CA ARG A 188 -5.98 -9.61 1.14
C ARG A 188 -4.68 -9.40 0.35
N LYS A 189 -4.76 -8.66 -0.74
CA LYS A 189 -3.63 -8.33 -1.62
C LYS A 189 -3.75 -6.90 -2.12
N MET A 190 -2.60 -6.27 -2.33
CA MET A 190 -2.49 -4.97 -2.97
C MET A 190 -1.32 -5.00 -3.95
N THR A 191 -1.50 -4.41 -5.11
CA THR A 191 -0.44 -4.17 -6.10
C THR A 191 -0.38 -2.69 -6.42
N SER A 192 0.83 -2.15 -6.49
CA SER A 192 1.07 -0.75 -6.86
C SER A 192 2.06 -0.69 -8.02
N THR A 193 1.75 0.11 -9.03
CA THR A 193 2.55 0.32 -10.25
C THR A 193 2.61 1.81 -10.60
N ASP A 194 3.45 2.15 -11.57
CA ASP A 194 3.60 3.52 -12.10
C ASP A 194 3.88 4.56 -11.00
N ASP A 195 4.91 4.31 -10.17
CA ASP A 195 5.27 5.17 -9.04
C ASP A 195 4.08 5.48 -8.10
N ASN A 196 3.29 4.46 -7.79
CA ASN A 196 2.08 4.53 -6.97
C ASN A 196 0.91 5.31 -7.62
N GLN A 197 0.92 5.53 -8.92
CA GLN A 197 -0.20 6.14 -9.62
C GLN A 197 -1.38 5.17 -9.77
N LYS A 198 -1.10 3.87 -9.91
CA LYS A 198 -2.12 2.82 -10.01
C LYS A 198 -2.01 1.86 -8.84
N ILE A 199 -3.11 1.73 -8.12
CA ILE A 199 -3.21 0.84 -6.95
C ILE A 199 -4.41 -0.07 -7.15
N HIS A 200 -4.17 -1.37 -7.04
CA HIS A 200 -5.20 -2.41 -7.09
C HIS A 200 -5.25 -3.13 -5.74
N TYR A 201 -6.42 -3.17 -5.12
CA TYR A 201 -6.73 -3.95 -3.92
C TYR A 201 -7.61 -5.12 -4.30
N GLU A 202 -7.31 -6.31 -3.83
CA GLU A 202 -8.02 -7.54 -4.14
C GLU A 202 -8.32 -8.34 -2.87
N GLY A 203 -9.54 -8.89 -2.82
CA GLY A 203 -10.01 -9.72 -1.72
C GLY A 203 -10.49 -8.93 -0.51
N ASP A 204 -11.81 -8.81 -0.37
CA ASP A 204 -12.49 -8.07 0.68
C ASP A 204 -11.95 -6.62 0.82
N ALA A 205 -11.75 -5.97 -0.34
CA ALA A 205 -11.20 -4.64 -0.41
C ALA A 205 -12.11 -3.62 0.27
N LYS A 206 -11.55 -2.80 1.16
CA LYS A 206 -12.26 -1.73 1.86
C LYS A 206 -11.39 -0.49 1.88
N ALA A 207 -11.98 0.65 1.56
CA ALA A 207 -11.34 1.94 1.71
C ALA A 207 -12.28 2.89 2.46
N TRP A 208 -11.70 3.73 3.33
CA TRP A 208 -12.48 4.71 4.09
C TRP A 208 -11.68 5.96 4.38
N GLN A 209 -12.41 7.04 4.55
CA GLN A 209 -11.91 8.34 4.91
C GLN A 209 -12.95 9.06 5.76
N GLY A 210 -12.61 9.40 7.00
CA GLY A 210 -13.59 9.86 7.96
C GLY A 210 -14.71 8.84 8.13
N ALA A 211 -15.95 9.27 7.89
CA ALA A 211 -17.13 8.40 7.95
C ALA A 211 -17.45 7.68 6.62
N ASN A 212 -16.94 8.19 5.48
CA ASN A 212 -17.21 7.62 4.17
C ASN A 212 -16.44 6.33 3.96
N ARG A 213 -17.06 5.34 3.33
CA ARG A 213 -16.45 4.04 3.05
C ARG A 213 -16.91 3.44 1.75
N VAL A 214 -16.03 2.63 1.15
CA VAL A 214 -16.30 1.77 0.00
C VAL A 214 -15.82 0.37 0.35
N SER A 215 -16.60 -0.64 0.03
CA SER A 215 -16.18 -2.04 0.09
C SER A 215 -16.58 -2.76 -1.19
N ALA A 216 -15.74 -3.73 -1.63
CA ALA A 216 -15.93 -4.51 -2.84
C ALA A 216 -15.07 -5.78 -2.81
N ASP A 217 -15.26 -6.69 -3.77
CA ASP A 217 -14.33 -7.81 -3.96
C ASP A 217 -12.95 -7.31 -4.44
N SER A 218 -12.94 -6.25 -5.32
CA SER A 218 -11.73 -5.53 -5.71
C SER A 218 -11.96 -4.03 -5.86
N LEU A 219 -10.89 -3.25 -5.71
CA LEU A 219 -10.89 -1.79 -5.81
C LEU A 219 -9.65 -1.33 -6.57
N ASP A 220 -9.85 -0.61 -7.67
CA ASP A 220 -8.82 0.04 -8.47
C ASP A 220 -8.83 1.55 -8.24
N ILE A 221 -7.66 2.13 -7.99
CA ILE A 221 -7.46 3.57 -7.87
C ILE A 221 -6.39 3.98 -8.88
N ASP A 222 -6.77 4.77 -9.86
CA ASP A 222 -5.87 5.38 -10.84
C ASP A 222 -5.81 6.90 -10.61
N GLN A 223 -4.68 7.35 -10.08
CA GLN A 223 -4.47 8.77 -9.78
C GLN A 223 -4.18 9.59 -11.04
N SER A 224 -3.65 8.97 -12.10
CA SER A 224 -3.32 9.65 -13.34
C SER A 224 -4.57 10.02 -14.15
N THR A 225 -5.62 9.21 -14.03
CA THR A 225 -6.92 9.41 -14.68
C THR A 225 -8.00 9.88 -13.72
N HIS A 226 -7.68 10.06 -12.44
CA HIS A 226 -8.59 10.43 -11.37
C HIS A 226 -9.84 9.53 -11.27
N LEU A 227 -9.65 8.23 -11.55
CA LEU A 227 -10.71 7.22 -11.53
C LEU A 227 -10.54 6.24 -10.36
N MET A 228 -11.68 5.87 -9.78
CA MET A 228 -11.79 4.75 -8.87
C MET A 228 -12.84 3.77 -9.43
N ARG A 229 -12.50 2.48 -9.48
CA ARG A 229 -13.41 1.40 -9.86
C ARG A 229 -13.51 0.40 -8.74
N ALA A 230 -14.72 -0.05 -8.45
CA ALA A 230 -14.98 -1.12 -7.49
C ALA A 230 -15.80 -2.20 -8.19
N HIS A 231 -15.41 -3.46 -8.00
CA HIS A 231 -16.02 -4.61 -8.65
C HIS A 231 -16.40 -5.67 -7.62
N GLY A 232 -17.59 -6.25 -7.82
CA GLY A 232 -18.12 -7.34 -7.02
C GLY A 232 -18.59 -6.90 -5.63
N LYS A 233 -19.88 -7.09 -5.34
CA LYS A 233 -20.52 -6.79 -4.05
C LYS A 233 -20.20 -5.38 -3.53
N VAL A 234 -20.24 -4.41 -4.42
CA VAL A 234 -19.94 -3.03 -4.06
C VAL A 234 -20.95 -2.53 -3.02
N GLU A 235 -20.44 -1.97 -1.94
CA GLU A 235 -21.21 -1.20 -0.97
C GLU A 235 -20.47 0.11 -0.68
N THR A 236 -21.15 1.22 -0.86
CA THR A 236 -20.66 2.55 -0.49
C THR A 236 -21.55 3.14 0.59
N GLN A 237 -20.95 3.84 1.53
CA GLN A 237 -21.66 4.57 2.58
C GLN A 237 -21.12 5.99 2.66
N PHE A 238 -22.02 6.95 2.53
CA PHE A 238 -21.74 8.38 2.61
C PHE A 238 -22.51 9.01 3.73
N PHE A 239 -21.90 10.03 4.34
CA PHE A 239 -22.55 10.83 5.37
C PHE A 239 -22.65 12.28 4.89
N ASP A 240 -23.88 12.78 4.88
CA ASP A 240 -24.16 14.18 4.58
C ASP A 240 -23.75 15.05 5.77
N LYS A 241 -22.74 15.91 5.60
CA LYS A 241 -22.20 16.78 6.66
C LYS A 241 -23.06 18.04 6.88
N ASN A 242 -24.04 18.31 6.02
CA ASN A 242 -24.75 19.61 5.98
C ASN A 242 -26.06 19.68 6.76
N THR A 243 -26.28 18.83 7.72
CA THR A 243 -27.43 19.01 8.61
C THR A 243 -27.10 20.04 9.71
N LYS A 244 -27.44 21.29 9.51
CA LYS A 244 -27.20 22.39 10.48
C LYS A 244 -27.78 22.15 11.87
N THR A 245 -28.68 21.17 12.04
CA THR A 245 -29.44 20.96 13.30
C THR A 245 -29.88 19.50 13.53
N GLY A 246 -29.40 18.51 12.80
CA GLY A 246 -29.86 17.12 12.91
C GLY A 246 -28.72 16.09 12.84
N PRO A 247 -28.99 14.78 13.11
CA PRO A 247 -28.01 13.73 12.93
C PRO A 247 -27.61 13.63 11.46
N ALA A 248 -26.32 13.28 11.23
CA ALA A 248 -25.79 13.06 9.88
C ALA A 248 -26.66 12.04 9.12
N ILE A 249 -27.04 12.36 7.90
CA ILE A 249 -27.83 11.47 7.03
C ILE A 249 -26.89 10.51 6.34
N SER A 250 -27.04 9.22 6.60
CA SER A 250 -26.31 8.15 5.91
C SER A 250 -27.04 7.77 4.62
N THR A 251 -26.29 7.66 3.53
CA THR A 251 -26.74 7.06 2.26
C THR A 251 -25.90 5.84 1.99
N THR A 252 -26.52 4.68 1.83
CA THR A 252 -25.86 3.43 1.44
C THR A 252 -26.29 3.05 0.04
N VAL A 253 -25.33 2.69 -0.82
CA VAL A 253 -25.61 2.19 -2.16
C VAL A 253 -24.91 0.84 -2.33
N ARG A 254 -25.67 -0.17 -2.77
CA ARG A 254 -25.16 -1.50 -3.13
C ARG A 254 -25.33 -1.72 -4.62
N ALA A 255 -24.32 -2.31 -5.28
CA ALA A 255 -24.35 -2.62 -6.71
C ALA A 255 -23.35 -3.76 -7.04
N ALA A 256 -23.35 -4.25 -8.29
CA ALA A 256 -22.28 -5.13 -8.73
C ALA A 256 -20.99 -4.35 -8.97
N ASP A 257 -21.10 -3.17 -9.58
CA ASP A 257 -19.96 -2.36 -10.01
C ASP A 257 -20.16 -0.88 -9.70
N LEU A 258 -19.05 -0.18 -9.51
CA LEU A 258 -18.98 1.27 -9.38
C LEU A 258 -17.82 1.81 -10.18
N GLU A 259 -18.07 2.88 -10.95
CA GLU A 259 -17.03 3.77 -11.47
C GLU A 259 -17.25 5.18 -10.89
N TYR A 260 -16.22 5.73 -10.29
CA TYR A 260 -16.22 7.09 -9.77
C TYR A 260 -15.11 7.91 -10.42
N SER A 261 -15.48 9.06 -11.00
CA SER A 261 -14.54 10.07 -11.50
C SER A 261 -14.50 11.27 -10.57
N SER A 262 -13.32 11.63 -10.08
CA SER A 262 -13.16 12.80 -9.24
C SER A 262 -13.22 14.11 -10.03
N ASP A 263 -12.92 14.10 -11.33
CA ASP A 263 -12.99 15.28 -12.18
C ASP A 263 -14.43 15.74 -12.41
N THR A 264 -15.30 14.76 -12.68
CA THR A 264 -16.74 15.02 -12.90
C THR A 264 -17.58 14.92 -11.65
N ARG A 265 -17.04 14.32 -10.59
CA ARG A 265 -17.70 13.99 -9.30
C ARG A 265 -18.96 13.14 -9.50
N ILE A 266 -18.92 12.25 -10.49
CA ILE A 266 -20.00 11.33 -10.81
C ILE A 266 -19.64 9.95 -10.31
N ALA A 267 -20.52 9.36 -9.48
CA ALA A 267 -20.49 7.96 -9.12
C ALA A 267 -21.54 7.21 -9.96
N HIS A 268 -21.07 6.29 -10.80
CA HIS A 268 -21.90 5.48 -11.68
C HIS A 268 -21.92 4.03 -11.18
N TYR A 269 -23.06 3.60 -10.68
CA TYR A 269 -23.32 2.26 -10.18
C TYR A 269 -24.08 1.45 -11.21
N THR A 270 -23.69 0.20 -11.43
CA THR A 270 -24.31 -0.73 -12.40
C THR A 270 -24.46 -2.14 -11.83
N GLY A 271 -25.28 -2.95 -12.52
CA GLY A 271 -25.45 -4.37 -12.18
C GLY A 271 -26.46 -4.63 -11.06
N GLY A 272 -27.54 -3.85 -11.03
CA GLY A 272 -28.60 -3.94 -10.02
C GLY A 272 -28.25 -3.09 -8.79
N VAL A 273 -28.85 -1.94 -8.71
CA VAL A 273 -28.54 -0.94 -7.68
C VAL A 273 -29.65 -0.89 -6.62
N HIS A 274 -29.22 -0.94 -5.36
CA HIS A 274 -30.07 -0.72 -4.19
C HIS A 274 -29.53 0.47 -3.39
N LEU A 275 -30.24 1.58 -3.41
CA LEU A 275 -29.94 2.76 -2.62
C LEU A 275 -30.86 2.82 -1.40
N GLU A 276 -30.28 2.97 -0.23
CA GLU A 276 -30.99 3.14 1.03
C GLU A 276 -30.56 4.44 1.72
N ARG A 277 -31.56 5.26 2.07
CA ARG A 277 -31.42 6.51 2.80
C ARG A 277 -32.55 6.60 3.83
N PRO A 278 -32.43 7.33 4.93
CA PRO A 278 -33.57 7.55 5.84
C PRO A 278 -34.79 8.00 5.05
N ALA A 279 -35.89 7.26 5.23
CA ALA A 279 -37.17 7.49 4.57
C ALA A 279 -37.24 7.31 3.05
N LEU A 280 -36.18 6.79 2.40
CA LEU A 280 -36.13 6.56 0.95
C LEU A 280 -35.33 5.31 0.60
N VAL A 281 -35.93 4.42 -0.18
CA VAL A 281 -35.27 3.27 -0.82
C VAL A 281 -35.51 3.34 -2.31
N VAL A 282 -34.47 3.10 -3.11
CA VAL A 282 -34.54 3.07 -4.57
C VAL A 282 -33.84 1.82 -5.08
N ASP A 283 -34.57 1.01 -5.86
CA ASP A 283 -34.02 -0.08 -6.66
C ASP A 283 -34.01 0.31 -8.12
N SER A 284 -32.93 0.01 -8.87
CA SER A 284 -32.79 0.30 -10.31
C SER A 284 -31.76 -0.62 -10.96
N LYS A 285 -31.61 -0.58 -12.28
CA LYS A 285 -30.50 -1.26 -12.98
C LYS A 285 -29.20 -0.46 -12.87
N GLU A 286 -29.33 0.86 -12.98
CA GLU A 286 -28.22 1.82 -12.94
C GLU A 286 -28.58 3.01 -12.05
N LEU A 287 -27.54 3.65 -11.47
CA LEU A 287 -27.65 4.89 -10.72
C LEU A 287 -26.45 5.78 -11.02
N ARG A 288 -26.70 7.03 -11.44
CA ARG A 288 -25.68 8.08 -11.53
C ARG A 288 -25.91 9.11 -10.44
N ALA A 289 -24.98 9.16 -9.49
CA ALA A 289 -25.00 10.11 -8.39
C ALA A 289 -23.98 11.23 -8.63
N TYR A 290 -24.44 12.47 -8.61
CA TYR A 290 -23.62 13.67 -8.77
C TYR A 290 -23.36 14.27 -7.40
N LEU A 291 -22.10 14.36 -7.02
CA LEU A 291 -21.69 14.90 -5.72
C LEU A 291 -21.43 16.41 -5.84
N LYS A 292 -21.72 17.16 -4.77
CA LYS A 292 -21.55 18.60 -4.73
C LYS A 292 -20.12 19.01 -5.05
N ASN A 293 -19.98 20.16 -5.72
CA ASN A 293 -18.69 20.73 -6.09
C ASN A 293 -18.07 21.50 -4.92
N SER A 294 -17.71 20.79 -3.86
CA SER A 294 -17.03 21.35 -2.70
C SER A 294 -15.99 20.33 -2.19
N ASP A 295 -14.79 20.77 -1.89
CA ASP A 295 -13.72 19.90 -1.42
C ASP A 295 -13.99 19.32 -0.01
N SER A 296 -14.87 19.96 0.74
CA SER A 296 -15.25 19.53 2.09
C SER A 296 -16.65 18.87 2.20
N ASP A 297 -17.42 18.85 1.09
CA ASP A 297 -18.80 18.35 1.07
C ASP A 297 -19.00 17.30 -0.01
N SER A 298 -19.07 16.04 0.38
CA SER A 298 -19.38 14.89 -0.47
C SER A 298 -20.88 14.57 -0.53
N SER A 299 -21.73 15.51 -0.14
CA SER A 299 -23.19 15.32 -0.17
C SER A 299 -23.71 15.21 -1.61
N LEU A 300 -24.83 14.50 -1.76
CA LEU A 300 -25.49 14.29 -3.02
C LEU A 300 -26.12 15.61 -3.50
N ASP A 301 -25.82 16.02 -4.75
CA ASP A 301 -26.44 17.15 -5.44
C ASP A 301 -27.70 16.70 -6.21
N LYS A 302 -27.53 15.68 -7.05
CA LYS A 302 -28.62 15.06 -7.80
C LYS A 302 -28.30 13.60 -8.12
N ALA A 303 -29.32 12.81 -8.39
CA ALA A 303 -29.16 11.44 -8.83
C ALA A 303 -30.20 11.06 -9.89
N PHE A 304 -29.77 10.20 -10.82
CA PHE A 304 -30.60 9.62 -11.87
C PHE A 304 -30.57 8.10 -11.71
N ALA A 305 -31.75 7.52 -11.55
CA ALA A 305 -31.93 6.08 -11.50
C ALA A 305 -32.62 5.61 -12.78
N ASP A 306 -32.06 4.61 -13.44
CA ASP A 306 -32.51 4.11 -14.74
C ASP A 306 -32.76 2.61 -14.73
N GLY A 307 -33.81 2.18 -15.46
CA GLY A 307 -34.19 0.80 -15.70
C GLY A 307 -34.91 0.13 -14.54
N ALA A 308 -36.20 -0.13 -14.74
CA ALA A 308 -37.10 -0.82 -13.80
C ALA A 308 -37.05 -0.20 -12.39
N VAL A 309 -37.08 1.12 -12.30
CA VAL A 309 -36.96 1.86 -11.03
C VAL A 309 -38.12 1.56 -10.12
N LYS A 310 -37.84 1.18 -8.88
CA LYS A 310 -38.80 1.06 -7.81
C LYS A 310 -38.41 1.98 -6.65
N LEU A 311 -39.30 2.87 -6.27
CA LEU A 311 -39.08 3.85 -5.21
C LEU A 311 -40.06 3.58 -4.05
N VAL A 312 -39.53 3.54 -2.83
CA VAL A 312 -40.30 3.44 -1.62
C VAL A 312 -39.96 4.63 -0.69
N SER A 313 -40.94 5.47 -0.41
CA SER A 313 -40.79 6.63 0.48
C SER A 313 -41.64 6.47 1.72
N THR A 314 -41.05 6.80 2.87
CA THR A 314 -41.72 6.73 4.17
C THR A 314 -41.76 8.12 4.80
N THR A 315 -42.95 8.61 5.13
CA THR A 315 -43.15 9.87 5.85
C THR A 315 -43.82 9.60 7.19
N THR A 316 -43.37 10.27 8.26
CA THR A 316 -44.00 10.21 9.58
C THR A 316 -44.63 11.57 9.84
N GLU A 317 -45.96 11.62 9.87
CA GLU A 317 -46.72 12.86 10.25
C GLU A 317 -47.01 12.81 11.75
N LYS A 318 -46.74 13.93 12.45
CA LYS A 318 -47.08 14.06 13.88
C LYS A 318 -48.57 13.76 14.10
N GLY A 319 -48.87 12.72 14.87
CA GLY A 319 -50.26 12.34 15.21
C GLY A 319 -50.99 11.45 14.20
N LYS A 320 -50.42 11.14 13.03
CA LYS A 320 -51.09 10.33 12.00
C LYS A 320 -50.37 9.02 11.62
N GLY A 321 -49.25 8.70 12.28
CA GLY A 321 -48.52 7.46 12.04
C GLY A 321 -47.59 7.50 10.78
N LYS A 322 -47.13 6.33 10.40
CA LYS A 322 -46.16 6.12 9.31
C LYS A 322 -46.90 5.89 7.98
N ARG A 323 -46.62 6.72 6.96
CA ARG A 323 -47.21 6.61 5.64
C ARG A 323 -46.13 6.13 4.63
N ILE A 324 -46.40 5.03 3.94
CA ILE A 324 -45.53 4.48 2.90
C ILE A 324 -46.11 4.80 1.53
N ARG A 325 -45.28 5.29 0.62
CA ARG A 325 -45.63 5.53 -0.78
C ARG A 325 -44.66 4.71 -1.65
N THR A 326 -45.18 4.01 -2.65
CA THR A 326 -44.41 3.25 -3.62
C THR A 326 -44.68 3.79 -5.02
N GLY A 327 -43.64 3.93 -5.82
CA GLY A 327 -43.71 4.28 -7.24
C GLY A 327 -42.81 3.36 -8.07
N THR A 328 -43.20 3.17 -9.35
CA THR A 328 -42.41 2.43 -10.34
C THR A 328 -42.31 3.26 -11.61
N SER A 329 -41.16 3.27 -12.27
CA SER A 329 -40.90 3.97 -13.54
C SER A 329 -39.71 3.37 -14.25
N GLU A 330 -39.45 3.76 -15.48
CA GLU A 330 -38.19 3.43 -16.20
C GLU A 330 -37.08 4.41 -15.85
N HIS A 331 -37.44 5.62 -15.37
CA HIS A 331 -36.50 6.68 -14.99
C HIS A 331 -37.01 7.43 -13.76
N ALA A 332 -36.12 7.77 -12.85
CA ALA A 332 -36.41 8.63 -11.71
C ALA A 332 -35.24 9.60 -11.43
N GLU A 333 -35.60 10.83 -11.06
CA GLU A 333 -34.65 11.88 -10.71
C GLU A 333 -34.79 12.28 -9.26
N TYR A 334 -33.67 12.45 -8.60
CA TYR A 334 -33.57 13.10 -7.30
C TYR A 334 -32.80 14.41 -7.46
N LEU A 335 -33.38 15.50 -6.96
CA LEU A 335 -32.75 16.82 -6.95
C LEU A 335 -32.71 17.32 -5.51
N ASP A 336 -31.52 17.66 -4.98
CA ASP A 336 -31.37 18.32 -3.69
C ASP A 336 -31.80 19.80 -3.85
N ARG A 337 -33.08 20.05 -3.61
CA ARG A 337 -33.61 21.43 -3.62
C ARG A 337 -33.24 22.10 -2.31
N LYS A 338 -32.44 23.17 -2.40
CA LYS A 338 -32.15 24.08 -1.29
C LYS A 338 -33.41 24.78 -0.79
#